data_1bba3cd189a947916cbf3c283db7d06c
#
_entry.id   1bba3cd189a947916cbf3c283db7d06c
#
_cell.length_a   1.000
_cell.length_b   1.000
_cell.length_c   1.000
_cell.angle_alpha   90.00
_cell.angle_beta   90.00
_cell.angle_gamma   90.00
#
_symmetry.space_group_name_H-M   'P 1'
#
loop_
_entity.id
_entity.type
_entity.pdbx_description
1 polymer ?
#
loop_
_entity_poly.entity_id
_entity_poly.type
_entity_poly.pdbx_seq_one_letter_code
_entity_poly.pdbx_strand_id
1 'polypeptide(L)'
;MPEYPYCYYSVLAPRIPGYTFGLREIVESPDGMLLKRSEQVSATMSFTFCSMNRETEDGYIYGEDEALGLAEKANGYFLLNAHNIQTEHGEVVISNVGSVASRSSFFVEDTIRRYGFDVRFSYVRTDEMSATLVEHPGNPIGDVKT
;
A
#
# COMPACT_ATOMS: atom_id res chain seq x y z
N MET A 1 -16.41 -4.39 -20.93
CA MET A 1 -15.05 -4.04 -21.29
C MET A 1 -14.74 -2.64 -20.87
N PRO A 2 -13.65 -2.43 -20.17
CA PRO A 2 -13.27 -1.06 -19.83
C PRO A 2 -12.85 -0.31 -21.08
N GLU A 3 -13.03 0.99 -21.06
CA GLU A 3 -12.54 1.83 -22.15
C GLU A 3 -11.05 2.06 -21.98
N TYR A 4 -10.33 2.20 -23.07
CA TYR A 4 -8.90 2.49 -23.02
C TYR A 4 -8.62 3.99 -23.04
N PRO A 5 -7.61 4.44 -22.32
CA PRO A 5 -6.74 3.65 -21.45
C PRO A 5 -7.35 3.41 -20.08
N TYR A 6 -6.89 2.41 -19.37
CA TYR A 6 -7.29 2.20 -17.98
C TYR A 6 -6.11 1.72 -17.15
N CYS A 7 -6.28 1.84 -15.83
CA CYS A 7 -5.30 1.35 -14.88
C CYS A 7 -6.01 0.42 -13.89
N TYR A 8 -5.34 -0.64 -13.51
CA TYR A 8 -5.78 -1.43 -12.38
C TYR A 8 -4.64 -1.59 -11.40
N TYR A 9 -5.01 -1.84 -10.15
CA TYR A 9 -4.03 -2.09 -9.11
C TYR A 9 -4.37 -3.36 -8.37
N SER A 10 -3.35 -3.93 -7.73
CA SER A 10 -3.52 -5.07 -6.85
C SER A 10 -2.62 -4.92 -5.64
N VAL A 11 -3.06 -5.48 -4.52
CA VAL A 11 -2.26 -5.48 -3.31
C VAL A 11 -1.50 -6.80 -3.28
N LEU A 12 -0.19 -6.74 -3.43
CA LEU A 12 0.65 -7.93 -3.47
C LEU A 12 0.97 -8.40 -2.06
N ALA A 13 1.26 -7.46 -1.18
CA ALA A 13 1.55 -7.76 0.21
C ALA A 13 0.91 -6.66 1.06
N PRO A 14 -0.24 -6.96 1.68
CA PRO A 14 -0.97 -5.93 2.44
C PRO A 14 -0.28 -5.56 3.76
N ARG A 15 0.55 -6.43 4.27
CA ARG A 15 1.29 -6.15 5.48
C ARG A 15 2.60 -6.93 5.50
N ILE A 16 3.68 -6.17 5.55
CA ILE A 16 5.01 -6.74 5.75
C ILE A 16 5.44 -6.29 7.13
N PRO A 17 5.54 -7.20 8.11
CA PRO A 17 5.85 -6.82 9.47
C PRO A 17 7.27 -6.28 9.62
N GLY A 18 7.47 -5.49 10.66
CA GLY A 18 8.79 -5.05 11.03
C GLY A 18 9.56 -6.15 11.74
N TYR A 19 10.73 -5.79 12.28
CA TYR A 19 11.60 -6.77 12.92
C TYR A 19 11.12 -7.23 14.28
N THR A 20 10.24 -6.50 14.94
CA THR A 20 9.82 -6.78 16.30
C THR A 20 8.30 -6.84 16.40
N PHE A 21 7.82 -7.20 17.58
CA PHE A 21 6.39 -7.17 17.84
C PHE A 21 5.84 -5.75 17.97
N GLY A 22 6.65 -4.74 17.75
CA GLY A 22 6.26 -3.36 17.87
C GLY A 22 6.45 -2.81 19.28
N LEU A 23 6.10 -1.56 19.46
CA LEU A 23 6.16 -0.90 20.75
C LEU A 23 4.84 -1.12 21.49
N ARG A 24 4.92 -1.60 22.71
CA ARG A 24 3.75 -1.80 23.55
C ARG A 24 3.78 -0.83 24.70
N GLU A 25 2.63 -0.28 25.00
CA GLU A 25 2.47 0.64 26.13
C GLU A 25 1.07 0.52 26.71
N ILE A 26 0.93 0.90 27.98
CA ILE A 26 -0.35 0.98 28.63
C ILE A 26 -0.64 2.47 28.80
N VAL A 27 -1.79 2.91 28.29
CA VAL A 27 -2.17 4.31 28.37
C VAL A 27 -3.52 4.45 29.07
N GLU A 28 -3.70 5.58 29.73
CA GLU A 28 -4.97 5.87 30.38
C GLU A 28 -5.95 6.38 29.34
N SER A 29 -7.20 5.98 29.47
CA SER A 29 -8.28 6.50 28.65
C SER A 29 -9.45 6.85 29.56
N PRO A 30 -10.46 7.59 29.07
CA PRO A 30 -11.65 7.92 29.86
C PRO A 30 -12.38 6.68 30.39
N ASP A 31 -12.27 5.58 29.70
CA ASP A 31 -12.94 4.35 30.04
C ASP A 31 -12.07 3.37 30.82
N GLY A 32 -10.88 3.77 31.21
CA GLY A 32 -9.95 2.89 31.93
C GLY A 32 -8.60 2.83 31.27
N MET A 33 -7.92 1.69 31.38
CA MET A 33 -6.59 1.50 30.81
C MET A 33 -6.66 0.77 29.48
N LEU A 34 -5.81 1.18 28.54
CA LEU A 34 -5.68 0.54 27.25
C LEU A 34 -4.28 -0.01 27.07
N LEU A 35 -4.21 -1.23 26.59
CA LEU A 35 -2.94 -1.77 26.08
C LEU A 35 -2.87 -1.41 24.61
N LYS A 36 -1.85 -0.69 24.24
CA LYS A 36 -1.66 -0.18 22.89
C LYS A 36 -0.36 -0.72 22.30
N ARG A 37 -0.44 -1.14 21.06
CA ARG A 37 0.71 -1.63 20.33
C ARG A 37 0.81 -0.87 19.02
N SER A 38 1.99 -0.38 18.71
CA SER A 38 2.25 0.32 17.45
C SER A 38 3.47 -0.27 16.76
N GLU A 39 3.39 -0.40 15.46
CA GLU A 39 4.55 -0.83 14.67
C GLU A 39 4.52 -0.16 13.30
N GLN A 40 5.69 0.03 12.74
CA GLN A 40 5.80 0.48 11.37
C GLN A 40 5.78 -0.74 10.47
N VAL A 41 4.86 -0.78 9.55
CA VAL A 41 4.70 -1.88 8.60
C VAL A 41 4.73 -1.34 7.19
N SER A 42 4.89 -2.24 6.25
CA SER A 42 4.89 -1.90 4.83
C SER A 42 3.82 -2.68 4.09
N ALA A 43 3.39 -2.13 2.97
CA ALA A 43 2.52 -2.81 2.03
C ALA A 43 3.06 -2.59 0.63
N THR A 44 2.89 -3.57 -0.24
CA THR A 44 3.29 -3.46 -1.64
C THR A 44 2.06 -3.49 -2.52
N MET A 45 1.94 -2.50 -3.38
CA MET A 45 0.88 -2.42 -4.37
C MET A 45 1.48 -2.41 -5.77
N SER A 46 0.78 -3.05 -6.68
CA SER A 46 1.17 -3.10 -8.08
C SER A 46 0.19 -2.32 -8.92
N PHE A 47 0.68 -1.47 -9.79
CA PHE A 47 -0.13 -0.66 -10.71
C PHE A 47 0.19 -1.08 -12.14
N THR A 48 -0.84 -1.31 -12.92
CA THR A 48 -0.67 -1.69 -14.33
C THR A 48 -1.56 -0.81 -15.20
N PHE A 49 -0.96 -0.19 -16.19
CA PHE A 49 -1.61 0.70 -17.15
C PHE A 49 -1.78 -0.04 -18.47
N CYS A 50 -2.99 -0.03 -18.98
CA CYS A 50 -3.36 -0.79 -20.16
C CYS A 50 -3.84 0.14 -21.25
N SER A 51 -3.41 -0.14 -22.46
CA SER A 51 -3.88 0.54 -23.66
C SER A 51 -3.86 -0.41 -24.87
N MET A 52 -4.38 0.07 -25.97
CA MET A 52 -4.48 -0.69 -27.17
C MET A 52 -4.47 0.27 -28.36
N ASN A 53 -3.92 -0.17 -29.49
CA ASN A 53 -3.93 0.63 -30.71
C ASN A 53 -5.37 0.90 -31.13
N ARG A 54 -5.71 2.13 -31.43
CA ARG A 54 -7.04 2.52 -31.85
C ARG A 54 -7.05 3.87 -32.56
N GLU A 55 -8.06 4.08 -33.36
CA GLU A 55 -8.29 5.38 -33.95
C GLU A 55 -9.23 6.20 -33.06
N THR A 56 -8.96 7.48 -32.94
CA THR A 56 -9.82 8.42 -32.22
C THR A 56 -10.07 9.63 -33.12
N GLU A 57 -10.95 10.51 -32.68
CA GLU A 57 -11.23 11.76 -33.39
C GLU A 57 -9.98 12.64 -33.53
N ASP A 58 -9.06 12.52 -32.57
CA ASP A 58 -7.85 13.29 -32.55
C ASP A 58 -6.67 12.62 -33.27
N GLY A 59 -6.88 11.44 -33.86
CA GLY A 59 -5.86 10.71 -34.58
C GLY A 59 -5.68 9.29 -34.08
N TYR A 60 -4.61 8.66 -34.52
CA TYR A 60 -4.31 7.28 -34.15
C TYR A 60 -3.50 7.22 -32.86
N ILE A 61 -3.90 6.32 -31.97
CA ILE A 61 -3.21 6.10 -30.67
C ILE A 61 -2.45 4.78 -30.75
N TYR A 62 -1.16 4.84 -30.45
CA TYR A 62 -0.35 3.63 -30.31
C TYR A 62 -0.41 3.19 -28.85
N GLY A 63 -1.01 2.03 -28.62
CA GLY A 63 -1.27 1.53 -27.25
C GLY A 63 -0.01 1.39 -26.40
N GLU A 64 1.09 0.96 -27.03
CA GLU A 64 2.34 0.81 -26.30
C GLU A 64 2.87 2.15 -25.77
N ASP A 65 2.86 3.17 -26.61
CA ASP A 65 3.33 4.50 -26.21
C ASP A 65 2.42 5.11 -25.14
N GLU A 66 1.12 4.93 -25.26
CA GLU A 66 0.17 5.46 -24.29
C GLU A 66 0.30 4.74 -22.94
N ALA A 67 0.37 3.42 -22.94
CA ALA A 67 0.50 2.67 -21.69
C ALA A 67 1.83 2.98 -20.99
N LEU A 68 2.92 3.03 -21.74
CA LEU A 68 4.22 3.40 -21.19
C LEU A 68 4.21 4.82 -20.64
N GLY A 69 3.70 5.77 -21.41
CA GLY A 69 3.64 7.17 -20.99
C GLY A 69 2.85 7.36 -19.72
N LEU A 70 1.70 6.69 -19.58
CA LEU A 70 0.88 6.77 -18.38
C LEU A 70 1.59 6.14 -17.19
N ALA A 71 2.22 4.99 -17.38
CA ALA A 71 2.96 4.33 -16.31
C ALA A 71 4.13 5.18 -15.83
N GLU A 72 4.88 5.80 -16.75
CA GLU A 72 5.99 6.69 -16.41
C GLU A 72 5.49 7.93 -15.65
N LYS A 73 4.37 8.48 -16.07
CA LYS A 73 3.78 9.65 -15.43
C LYS A 73 3.34 9.33 -14.00
N ALA A 74 2.70 8.19 -13.81
CA ALA A 74 2.28 7.74 -12.49
C ALA A 74 3.49 7.43 -11.60
N ASN A 75 4.52 6.81 -12.17
CA ASN A 75 5.76 6.52 -11.47
C ASN A 75 6.39 7.81 -10.96
N GLY A 76 6.47 8.83 -11.81
CA GLY A 76 6.98 10.15 -11.44
C GLY A 76 6.17 10.82 -10.33
N TYR A 77 4.85 10.65 -10.35
CA TYR A 77 3.98 11.17 -9.29
C TYR A 77 4.35 10.58 -7.93
N PHE A 78 4.55 9.27 -7.85
CA PHE A 78 4.93 8.63 -6.61
C PHE A 78 6.33 9.06 -6.14
N LEU A 79 7.26 9.23 -7.07
CA LEU A 79 8.60 9.70 -6.73
C LEU A 79 8.59 11.13 -6.18
N LEU A 80 7.75 12.00 -6.75
CA LEU A 80 7.65 13.38 -6.30
C LEU A 80 6.94 13.50 -4.96
N ASN A 81 5.99 12.63 -4.68
CA ASN A 81 5.15 12.73 -3.49
C ASN A 81 5.48 11.72 -2.41
N ALA A 82 6.69 11.18 -2.43
CA ALA A 82 7.08 10.09 -1.54
C ALA A 82 6.83 10.34 -0.04
N HIS A 83 6.88 11.57 0.39
CA HIS A 83 6.72 11.94 1.79
C HIS A 83 5.48 12.80 2.08
N ASN A 84 4.59 12.93 1.11
CA ASN A 84 3.48 13.87 1.21
C ASN A 84 2.09 13.23 1.10
N ILE A 85 1.98 11.94 1.27
CA ILE A 85 0.70 11.27 1.15
C ILE A 85 0.00 11.24 2.50
N GLN A 86 -1.15 11.90 2.57
CA GLN A 86 -1.98 11.91 3.77
C GLN A 86 -3.25 11.13 3.51
N THR A 87 -3.68 10.38 4.51
CA THR A 87 -4.94 9.64 4.46
C THR A 87 -5.78 10.00 5.66
N GLU A 88 -7.03 9.56 5.68
CA GLU A 88 -7.91 9.76 6.83
C GLU A 88 -7.35 9.16 8.10
N HIS A 89 -6.53 8.14 7.98
CA HIS A 89 -6.00 7.40 9.11
C HIS A 89 -4.54 7.72 9.43
N GLY A 90 -3.97 8.71 8.77
CA GLY A 90 -2.62 9.14 9.04
C GLY A 90 -1.75 9.25 7.80
N GLU A 91 -0.47 9.37 8.03
CA GLU A 91 0.50 9.57 6.97
C GLU A 91 0.99 8.23 6.42
N VAL A 92 1.15 8.19 5.12
CA VAL A 92 1.73 7.06 4.42
C VAL A 92 2.97 7.54 3.68
N VAL A 93 4.07 6.86 3.88
CA VAL A 93 5.34 7.21 3.24
C VAL A 93 5.68 6.16 2.20
N ILE A 94 6.12 6.59 1.04
CA ILE A 94 6.57 5.68 0.00
C ILE A 94 8.03 5.33 0.28
N SER A 95 8.30 4.06 0.49
CA SER A 95 9.65 3.59 0.78
C SER A 95 10.38 3.08 -0.45
N ASN A 96 9.67 2.71 -1.49
CA ASN A 96 10.29 2.27 -2.74
C ASN A 96 9.29 2.38 -3.89
N VAL A 97 9.79 2.85 -5.02
CA VAL A 97 9.04 2.89 -6.28
C VAL A 97 9.84 2.06 -7.28
N GLY A 98 9.25 0.98 -7.75
CA GLY A 98 9.90 0.10 -8.71
C GLY A 98 10.01 0.72 -10.10
N SER A 99 10.77 0.08 -10.96
CA SER A 99 10.93 0.53 -12.33
C SER A 99 9.70 0.16 -13.16
N VAL A 100 9.37 1.01 -14.10
CA VAL A 100 8.32 0.71 -15.09
C VAL A 100 8.83 -0.39 -16.02
N ALA A 101 8.02 -1.42 -16.18
CA ALA A 101 8.36 -2.55 -17.04
C ALA A 101 7.14 -3.02 -17.81
N SER A 102 7.40 -3.64 -18.96
CA SER A 102 6.34 -4.23 -19.77
C SER A 102 5.72 -5.43 -19.05
N ARG A 103 4.41 -5.49 -19.06
CA ARG A 103 3.62 -6.60 -18.53
C ARG A 103 2.70 -7.18 -19.59
N SER A 104 3.00 -6.87 -20.84
CA SER A 104 2.24 -7.38 -21.97
C SER A 104 2.46 -8.88 -22.14
N SER A 105 1.40 -9.56 -22.54
CA SER A 105 1.48 -10.98 -22.85
C SER A 105 2.15 -11.19 -24.20
N PHE A 106 2.86 -12.29 -24.33
CA PHE A 106 3.47 -12.68 -25.59
C PHE A 106 2.54 -13.53 -26.45
N PHE A 107 1.30 -13.72 -26.05
CA PHE A 107 0.33 -14.45 -26.88
C PHE A 107 -0.02 -13.64 -28.10
N VAL A 108 -0.03 -14.30 -29.25
CA VAL A 108 -0.23 -13.66 -30.55
C VAL A 108 -1.53 -12.89 -30.63
N GLU A 109 -2.55 -13.32 -29.93
CA GLU A 109 -3.87 -12.69 -29.98
C GLU A 109 -4.04 -11.55 -28.98
N ASP A 110 -3.07 -11.34 -28.10
CA ASP A 110 -3.18 -10.29 -27.09
C ASP A 110 -2.71 -8.98 -27.68
N THR A 111 -3.66 -8.10 -27.97
CA THR A 111 -3.38 -6.77 -28.50
C THR A 111 -3.28 -5.71 -27.43
N ILE A 112 -3.54 -6.06 -26.19
CA ILE A 112 -3.48 -5.12 -25.06
C ILE A 112 -2.04 -4.91 -24.65
N ARG A 113 -1.61 -3.66 -24.59
CA ARG A 113 -0.28 -3.30 -24.11
C ARG A 113 -0.38 -2.89 -22.66
N ARG A 114 0.54 -3.45 -21.86
CA ARG A 114 0.54 -3.25 -20.40
C ARG A 114 1.91 -2.84 -19.93
N TYR A 115 1.97 -1.78 -19.14
CA TYR A 115 3.18 -1.35 -18.44
C TYR A 115 2.81 -1.08 -16.99
N GLY A 116 3.70 -1.40 -16.11
CA GLY A 116 3.40 -1.22 -14.69
C GLY A 116 4.63 -1.22 -13.81
N PHE A 117 4.40 -0.97 -12.54
CA PHE A 117 5.43 -0.93 -11.51
C PHE A 117 4.82 -1.21 -10.15
N ASP A 118 5.67 -1.55 -9.21
CA ASP A 118 5.26 -1.82 -7.84
C ASP A 118 5.70 -0.67 -6.95
N VAL A 119 4.88 -0.35 -5.94
CA VAL A 119 5.17 0.69 -4.97
C VAL A 119 5.08 0.09 -3.58
N ARG A 120 6.07 0.38 -2.76
CA ARG A 120 6.08 -0.03 -1.37
C ARG A 120 5.79 1.16 -0.49
N PHE A 121 4.74 1.03 0.32
CA PHE A 121 4.30 2.05 1.25
C PHE A 121 4.65 1.63 2.67
N SER A 122 4.96 2.59 3.51
CA SER A 122 5.15 2.37 4.94
C SER A 122 4.14 3.20 5.73
N TYR A 123 3.59 2.61 6.74
CA TYR A 123 2.60 3.25 7.61
C TYR A 123 2.70 2.68 9.02
N VAL A 124 2.07 3.35 9.98
CA VAL A 124 2.05 2.88 11.35
C VAL A 124 0.74 2.13 11.58
N ARG A 125 0.87 0.89 12.01
CA ARG A 125 -0.28 0.09 12.42
C ARG A 125 -0.38 0.16 13.94
N THR A 126 -1.58 0.43 14.43
CA THR A 126 -1.86 0.50 15.86
C THR A 126 -2.97 -0.49 16.20
N ASP A 127 -2.73 -1.29 17.22
CA ASP A 127 -3.73 -2.21 17.77
C ASP A 127 -3.95 -1.84 19.24
N GLU A 128 -5.19 -1.88 19.68
CA GLU A 128 -5.55 -1.53 21.05
C GLU A 128 -6.49 -2.56 21.64
N MET A 129 -6.38 -2.75 22.95
CA MET A 129 -7.33 -3.58 23.68
C MET A 129 -7.44 -3.09 25.12
N SER A 130 -8.56 -3.38 25.76
CA SER A 130 -8.73 -3.03 27.14
C SER A 130 -7.78 -3.81 28.03
N ALA A 131 -7.19 -3.13 28.98
CA ALA A 131 -6.23 -3.74 29.89
C ALA A 131 -6.84 -4.09 31.25
N THR A 132 -8.11 -4.44 31.28
CA THR A 132 -8.77 -4.73 32.53
C THR A 132 -8.21 -5.89 33.30
N LEU A 133 -7.50 -6.77 32.59
CA LEU A 133 -6.92 -7.88 33.26
C LEU A 133 -5.96 -7.53 34.32
N VAL A 134 -5.39 -6.41 34.17
CA VAL A 134 -4.36 -6.02 35.09
C VAL A 134 -4.85 -5.93 36.48
N GLU A 135 -6.13 -5.91 36.67
CA GLU A 135 -6.61 -5.78 37.97
C GLU A 135 -6.85 -7.01 38.67
N HIS A 136 -6.45 -8.08 38.21
CA HIS A 136 -6.64 -9.27 38.89
C HIS A 136 -6.03 -9.25 40.19
N PRO A 137 -6.80 -9.47 41.15
CA PRO A 137 -6.27 -9.45 42.43
C PRO A 137 -5.55 -10.64 42.61
N GLY A 138 -4.77 -10.72 43.06
CA GLY A 138 -4.19 -11.84 43.37
C GLY A 138 -3.42 -12.38 42.41
N ASN A 139 -3.28 -12.15 41.69
CA ASN A 139 -2.60 -12.71 40.92
C ASN A 139 -2.05 -12.21 40.10
N PRO A 140 -1.79 -11.89 40.05
CA PRO A 140 -1.38 -11.33 39.20
C PRO A 140 -0.51 -11.69 38.50
N ILE A 141 -0.72 -11.78 37.55
CA ILE A 141 0.08 -12.04 36.76
C ILE A 141 1.09 -11.23 36.92
N GLY A 142 0.85 -10.25 36.86
CA GLY A 142 1.83 -9.54 37.05
C GLY A 142 2.32 -9.62 38.31
N ASP A 143 1.71 -10.02 39.10
CA ASP A 143 2.03 -10.00 40.25
C ASP A 143 2.72 -10.96 40.57
N VAL A 144 2.62 -11.60 40.09
CA VAL A 144 3.27 -12.51 40.22
C VAL A 144 3.93 -12.38 41.15
N LYS A 145 3.74 -12.01 41.75
CA LYS A 145 4.25 -11.85 42.55
C LYS A 145 4.69 -12.74 42.96
N THR A 146 4.76 -13.08 43.00
CA THR A 146 5.21 -13.81 43.38
C THR A 146 5.82 -13.95 43.57
#